data_6a0e48cd926e54d0fb4ecd34802552f3
#
_entry.id   6a0e48cd926e54d0fb4ecd34802552f3
#
_cell.length_a   1.000
_cell.length_b   1.000
_cell.length_c   1.000
_cell.angle_alpha   90.00
_cell.angle_beta   90.00
_cell.angle_gamma   90.00
#
_symmetry.space_group_name_H-M   'P 1'
#
loop_
_entity.id
_entity.type
_entity.pdbx_description
1 polymer ?
#
loop_
_entity_poly.entity_id
_entity_poly.type
_entity_poly.pdbx_seq_one_letter_code
_entity_poly.pdbx_strand_id
1 'polypeptide(L)'
;MERTQLATTQLGATGLEITRLGFGAWAIGGGGWEFGWGPQEDDESIAAIHRALELGVDWIDTAAAYGFGHSEGVVGRALEGLEERPHVFTKASLVPGPGGRFLGQE
;
A
#
# COMPACT_ATOMS: atom_id res chain seq x y z
N MET A 1 12.72 1.89 -18.97
CA MET A 1 13.51 0.93 -18.17
C MET A 1 12.77 -0.39 -18.06
N GLU A 2 13.43 -1.46 -18.34
CA GLU A 2 12.84 -2.78 -18.18
C GLU A 2 12.73 -3.14 -16.72
N ARG A 3 11.62 -3.78 -16.36
CA ARG A 3 11.45 -4.28 -15.00
C ARG A 3 12.31 -5.52 -14.78
N THR A 4 12.88 -5.62 -13.59
CA THR A 4 13.51 -6.85 -13.13
C THR A 4 12.44 -7.93 -12.99
N GLN A 5 12.75 -9.15 -13.42
CA GLN A 5 11.83 -10.26 -13.19
C GLN A 5 12.04 -10.84 -11.80
N LEU A 6 11.02 -10.74 -10.98
CA LEU A 6 11.00 -11.34 -9.65
C LEU A 6 10.27 -12.67 -9.69
N ALA A 7 10.65 -13.58 -8.82
CA ALA A 7 9.94 -14.83 -8.65
C ALA A 7 8.49 -14.57 -8.25
N THR A 8 7.57 -15.36 -8.79
CA THR A 8 6.14 -15.22 -8.56
C THR A 8 5.58 -16.43 -7.82
N THR A 9 4.36 -16.29 -7.35
CA THR A 9 3.60 -17.37 -6.72
C THR A 9 2.11 -17.16 -6.99
N GLN A 10 1.35 -18.22 -6.87
CA GLN A 10 -0.11 -18.12 -6.97
C GLN A 10 -0.70 -17.57 -5.67
N LEU A 11 -1.64 -16.65 -5.80
CA LEU A 11 -2.39 -16.17 -4.64
C LEU A 11 -3.55 -17.14 -4.35
N GLY A 12 -3.23 -18.20 -3.62
CA GLY A 12 -4.21 -19.24 -3.30
C GLY A 12 -4.90 -19.80 -4.54
N ALA A 13 -6.21 -19.89 -4.51
CA ALA A 13 -7.03 -20.38 -5.61
C ALA A 13 -7.67 -19.24 -6.44
N THR A 14 -7.16 -18.04 -6.35
CA THR A 14 -7.76 -16.86 -7.03
C THR A 14 -7.51 -16.81 -8.53
N GLY A 15 -6.53 -17.55 -9.03
CA GLY A 15 -6.08 -17.45 -10.42
C GLY A 15 -5.08 -16.30 -10.64
N LEU A 16 -4.79 -15.51 -9.62
CA LEU A 16 -3.80 -14.43 -9.72
C LEU A 16 -2.40 -14.93 -9.42
N GLU A 17 -1.46 -14.52 -10.25
CA GLU A 17 -0.04 -14.72 -10.00
C GLU A 17 0.56 -13.41 -9.57
N ILE A 18 1.25 -13.40 -8.45
CA ILE A 18 1.85 -12.19 -7.87
C ILE A 18 3.33 -12.41 -7.59
N THR A 19 4.11 -11.34 -7.56
CA THR A 19 5.51 -11.45 -7.15
C THR A 19 5.60 -11.89 -5.69
N ARG A 20 6.64 -12.62 -5.35
CA ARG A 20 6.83 -13.11 -3.98
C ARG A 20 7.13 -11.99 -3.00
N LEU A 21 7.63 -10.87 -3.50
CA LEU A 21 7.83 -9.64 -2.73
C LEU A 21 6.76 -8.63 -3.12
N GLY A 22 6.21 -7.94 -2.16
CA GLY A 22 5.23 -6.88 -2.38
C GLY A 22 5.61 -5.62 -1.62
N PHE A 23 4.88 -4.53 -1.88
CA PHE A 23 5.10 -3.26 -1.19
C PHE A 23 4.06 -3.13 -0.07
N GLY A 24 4.54 -3.07 1.17
CA GLY A 24 3.67 -2.83 2.33
C GLY A 24 3.55 -1.32 2.59
N ALA A 25 2.33 -0.84 2.66
CA ALA A 25 2.05 0.59 2.72
C ALA A 25 1.70 1.09 4.14
N TRP A 26 1.97 0.31 5.18
CA TRP A 26 1.66 0.72 6.55
C TRP A 26 2.41 2.00 6.93
N ALA A 27 3.73 2.02 6.77
CA ALA A 27 4.55 3.15 7.22
C ALA A 27 4.25 4.45 6.47
N ILE A 28 3.74 4.38 5.25
CA ILE A 28 3.40 5.58 4.47
C ILE A 28 2.07 6.21 4.88
N GLY A 29 1.36 5.63 5.83
CA GLY A 29 0.18 6.25 6.42
C GLY A 29 0.49 7.51 7.23
N GLY A 30 1.77 7.74 7.54
CA GLY A 30 2.19 8.92 8.27
C GLY A 30 1.97 8.81 9.77
N GLY A 31 2.06 9.94 10.46
CA GLY A 31 1.84 10.02 11.90
C GLY A 31 0.40 10.33 12.25
N GLY A 32 0.14 10.50 13.54
CA GLY A 32 -1.16 10.96 14.03
C GLY A 32 -2.23 9.88 14.17
N TRP A 33 -1.88 8.61 14.06
CA TRP A 33 -2.81 7.51 14.27
C TRP A 33 -2.17 6.39 15.11
N GLU A 34 -3.02 5.54 15.70
CA GLU A 34 -2.65 4.64 16.81
C GLU A 34 -1.46 3.72 16.50
N PHE A 35 -1.38 3.19 15.30
CA PHE A 35 -0.34 2.24 14.89
C PHE A 35 0.66 2.81 13.90
N GLY A 36 0.69 4.11 13.73
CA GLY A 36 1.60 4.77 12.81
C GLY A 36 3.05 4.70 13.26
N TRP A 37 3.95 4.76 12.30
CA TRP A 37 5.40 4.77 12.57
C TRP A 37 5.99 6.19 12.62
N GLY A 38 5.14 7.20 12.52
CA GLY A 38 5.54 8.59 12.57
C GLY A 38 5.36 9.30 11.23
N PRO A 39 5.70 10.61 11.17
CA PRO A 39 5.54 11.39 9.96
C PRO A 39 6.32 10.81 8.78
N GLN A 40 5.75 10.93 7.59
CA GLN A 40 6.36 10.46 6.35
C GLN A 40 6.05 11.46 5.24
N GLU A 41 7.06 11.81 4.45
CA GLU A 41 6.90 12.67 3.29
C GLU A 41 6.23 11.91 2.15
N ASP A 42 5.10 12.43 1.66
CA ASP A 42 4.31 11.76 0.62
C ASP A 42 5.09 11.59 -0.69
N ASP A 43 5.89 12.60 -1.06
CA ASP A 43 6.68 12.53 -2.29
C ASP A 43 7.73 11.42 -2.22
N GLU A 44 8.33 11.21 -1.06
CA GLU A 44 9.26 10.10 -0.84
C GLU A 44 8.53 8.75 -0.92
N SER A 45 7.33 8.69 -0.36
CA SER A 45 6.51 7.48 -0.42
C SER A 45 6.12 7.13 -1.85
N ILE A 46 5.71 8.13 -2.64
CA ILE A 46 5.38 7.94 -4.04
C ILE A 46 6.61 7.47 -4.83
N ALA A 47 7.76 8.08 -4.58
CA ALA A 47 9.01 7.66 -5.23
C ALA A 47 9.39 6.22 -4.87
N ALA A 48 9.18 5.81 -3.62
CA ALA A 48 9.44 4.44 -3.20
C ALA A 48 8.52 3.44 -3.89
N ILE A 49 7.24 3.78 -4.04
CA ILE A 49 6.29 2.94 -4.78
C ILE A 49 6.73 2.81 -6.24
N HIS A 50 7.05 3.92 -6.90
CA HIS A 50 7.51 3.89 -8.28
C HIS A 50 8.76 3.03 -8.43
N ARG A 51 9.70 3.15 -7.49
CA ARG A 51 10.92 2.34 -7.53
C ARG A 51 10.64 0.86 -7.35
N ALA A 52 9.73 0.51 -6.45
CA ALA A 52 9.34 -0.89 -6.27
C ALA A 52 8.73 -1.47 -7.56
N LEU A 53 7.88 -0.71 -8.23
CA LEU A 53 7.28 -1.15 -9.50
C LEU A 53 8.34 -1.30 -10.59
N GLU A 54 9.30 -0.39 -10.68
CA GLU A 54 10.42 -0.50 -11.62
C GLU A 54 11.24 -1.77 -11.38
N LEU A 55 11.38 -2.19 -10.12
CA LEU A 55 12.10 -3.39 -9.75
C LEU A 55 11.29 -4.68 -9.96
N GLY A 56 10.05 -4.56 -10.42
CA GLY A 56 9.23 -5.71 -10.79
C GLY A 56 8.17 -6.11 -9.77
N VAL A 57 8.09 -5.44 -8.62
CA VAL A 57 7.00 -5.68 -7.65
C VAL A 57 5.66 -5.39 -8.33
N ASP A 58 4.70 -6.27 -8.19
CA ASP A 58 3.41 -6.12 -8.88
C ASP A 58 2.21 -6.08 -7.94
N TRP A 59 2.43 -5.91 -6.63
CA TRP A 59 1.32 -5.72 -5.70
C TRP A 59 1.69 -4.82 -4.53
N ILE A 60 0.68 -4.14 -4.01
CA ILE A 60 0.77 -3.21 -2.90
C ILE A 60 -0.29 -3.61 -1.88
N ASP A 61 0.11 -3.72 -0.62
CA ASP A 61 -0.80 -4.02 0.49
C ASP A 61 -1.02 -2.75 1.31
N THR A 62 -2.24 -2.24 1.32
CA THR A 62 -2.63 -1.06 2.07
C THR A 62 -3.88 -1.36 2.92
N ALA A 63 -4.42 -0.36 3.58
CA ALA A 63 -5.66 -0.48 4.33
C ALA A 63 -6.29 0.89 4.52
N ALA A 64 -7.62 0.93 4.60
CA ALA A 64 -8.34 2.15 4.96
C ALA A 64 -7.90 2.69 6.33
N ALA A 65 -7.48 1.81 7.23
CA ALA A 65 -7.02 2.17 8.56
C ALA A 65 -5.66 2.89 8.58
N TYR A 66 -4.82 2.70 7.58
CA TYR A 66 -3.46 3.26 7.59
C TYR A 66 -3.51 4.77 7.41
N GLY A 67 -3.31 5.50 8.53
CA GLY A 67 -3.41 6.96 8.53
C GLY A 67 -4.81 7.45 8.21
N PHE A 68 -5.84 6.65 8.50
CA PHE A 68 -7.25 7.00 8.24
C PHE A 68 -7.51 7.40 6.78
N GLY A 69 -7.01 6.59 5.85
CA GLY A 69 -7.16 6.81 4.44
C GLY A 69 -5.96 7.48 3.76
N HIS A 70 -5.02 7.99 4.54
CA HIS A 70 -3.85 8.68 3.97
C HIS A 70 -2.99 7.75 3.11
N SER A 71 -2.73 6.51 3.58
CA SER A 71 -1.97 5.54 2.81
C SER A 71 -2.65 5.21 1.48
N GLU A 72 -3.97 4.95 1.50
CA GLU A 72 -4.71 4.69 0.26
C GLU A 72 -4.64 5.88 -0.71
N GLY A 73 -4.71 7.10 -0.18
CA GLY A 73 -4.58 8.32 -0.99
C GLY A 73 -3.20 8.44 -1.65
N VAL A 74 -2.14 8.18 -0.89
CA VAL A 74 -0.76 8.21 -1.42
C VAL A 74 -0.57 7.14 -2.49
N VAL A 75 -1.03 5.92 -2.23
CA VAL A 75 -0.99 4.84 -3.23
C VAL A 75 -1.75 5.26 -4.50
N GLY A 76 -2.95 5.83 -4.36
CA GLY A 76 -3.73 6.29 -5.50
C GLY A 76 -2.99 7.32 -6.34
N ARG A 77 -2.34 8.29 -5.69
CA ARG A 77 -1.54 9.30 -6.38
C ARG A 77 -0.34 8.68 -7.10
N ALA A 78 0.31 7.69 -6.48
CA ALA A 78 1.44 7.00 -7.10
C ALA A 78 1.04 6.24 -8.37
N LEU A 79 -0.21 5.78 -8.45
CA LEU A 79 -0.70 4.98 -9.58
C LEU A 79 -1.32 5.82 -10.70
N GLU A 80 -1.50 7.13 -10.50
CA GLU A 80 -2.06 8.00 -11.53
C GLU A 80 -1.22 7.95 -12.81
N GLY A 81 -1.88 7.79 -13.94
CA GLY A 81 -1.24 7.81 -15.25
C GLY A 81 -0.44 6.57 -15.63
N LEU A 82 -0.40 5.55 -14.78
CA LEU A 82 0.32 4.31 -15.12
C LEU A 82 -0.50 3.46 -16.07
N GLU A 83 0.13 2.99 -17.15
CA GLU A 83 -0.50 2.06 -18.10
C GLU A 83 -0.63 0.67 -17.49
N GLU A 84 0.43 0.19 -16.87
CA GLU A 84 0.43 -1.09 -16.15
C GLU A 84 0.26 -0.82 -14.66
N ARG A 85 -0.84 -1.26 -14.11
CA ARG A 85 -1.14 -1.08 -12.69
C ARG A 85 -0.83 -2.34 -11.91
N PRO A 86 -0.23 -2.21 -10.72
CA PRO A 86 -0.08 -3.35 -9.82
C PRO A 86 -1.44 -3.76 -9.25
N HIS A 87 -1.50 -4.95 -8.67
CA HIS A 87 -2.61 -5.32 -7.82
C HIS A 87 -2.55 -4.51 -6.54
N VAL A 88 -3.68 -3.98 -6.10
CA VAL A 88 -3.76 -3.24 -4.83
C VAL A 88 -4.72 -4.00 -3.92
N PHE A 89 -4.21 -4.43 -2.78
CA PHE A 89 -5.00 -5.10 -1.76
C PHE A 89 -5.23 -4.12 -0.62
N THR A 90 -6.47 -3.96 -0.23
CA THR A 90 -6.81 -3.10 0.91
C THR A 90 -7.73 -3.83 1.87
N LYS A 91 -8.00 -3.23 3.00
CA LYS A 91 -8.77 -3.84 4.07
C LYS A 91 -9.77 -2.83 4.63
N ALA A 92 -10.92 -3.33 5.03
CA ALA A 92 -11.92 -2.56 5.74
C ALA A 92 -12.29 -3.36 6.99
N SER A 93 -12.28 -2.77 8.12
CA SER A 93 -12.82 -3.30 9.37
C SER A 93 -12.61 -2.36 10.55
N LEU A 94 -11.49 -1.64 10.61
CA LEU A 94 -11.22 -0.69 11.66
C LEU A 94 -11.81 0.67 11.32
N VAL A 95 -12.53 1.27 12.25
CA VAL A 95 -13.21 2.55 12.08
C VAL A 95 -12.45 3.63 12.85
N PRO A 96 -12.16 4.80 12.24
CA PRO A 96 -11.51 5.89 12.94
C PRO A 96 -12.33 6.38 14.13
N GLY A 97 -11.65 6.67 15.23
CA GLY A 97 -12.22 7.26 16.42
C GLY A 97 -11.45 8.49 16.86
N PRO A 98 -11.80 9.08 18.01
CA PRO A 98 -11.14 10.28 18.52
C PRO A 98 -9.66 10.03 18.84
N GLY A 99 -8.82 11.07 18.68
CA GLY A 99 -7.43 11.03 19.12
C GLY A 99 -6.52 10.10 18.34
N GLY A 100 -6.86 9.79 17.09
CA GLY A 100 -6.04 8.92 16.24
C GLY A 100 -6.18 7.44 16.59
N ARG A 101 -7.17 7.07 17.37
CA ARG A 101 -7.43 5.69 17.76
C ARG A 101 -8.53 5.08 16.90
N PHE A 102 -8.63 3.75 16.95
CA PHE A 102 -9.69 3.02 16.27
C PHE A 102 -10.79 2.63 17.23
N LEU A 103 -12.03 2.68 16.72
CA LEU A 103 -13.16 2.08 17.39
C LEU A 103 -13.21 0.59 17.06
N GLY A 104 -13.69 -0.21 17.99
CA GLY A 104 -13.91 -1.63 17.74
C GLY A 104 -14.94 -1.82 16.62
N GLN A 105 -14.79 -2.89 15.89
CA GLN A 105 -15.77 -3.35 14.92
C GLN A 105 -16.73 -4.33 15.58
N GLU A 106 -17.98 -4.14 15.33
CA GLU A 106 -19.02 -5.09 15.76
C GLU A 106 -19.50 -5.92 14.58
#